data_f558c2fd7ddfb71cfd922d45b60063d4
#
_entry.id   f558c2fd7ddfb71cfd922d45b60063d4
#
_cell.length_a   1.000
_cell.length_b   1.000
_cell.length_c   1.000
_cell.angle_alpha   90.00
_cell.angle_beta   90.00
_cell.angle_gamma   90.00
#
_symmetry.space_group_name_H-M   'P 1'
#
loop_
_entity.id
_entity.type
_entity.pdbx_description
1 polymer ?
#
loop_
_entity_poly.entity_id
_entity_poly.type
_entity_poly.pdbx_seq_one_letter_code
_entity_poly.pdbx_strand_id
1 'polypeptide(L)'
;MRQIKYIFFTFLMITSLNALSDIEDLYIQAQKFEAVGNYKKAMQIYKDIASKQKKINRVYIDEDKQKELQSINETIDTIEDKETTATIQQIIASTFELYPYQENYLLPFSYDMHKRKGRKQTETKFQISIKKPIVHNFFGLDETINFGYTHTSFWQLYDSSSPFRETNYKPELFVNIPYGKKDKTSLKGFTLGVIHESNGEAEEKSRSWNRLYLESYFQLGNLFLIPKVWHRFHEDEESDDNPDLIDYMGYGDLTLVYPYKKHTFKVLLRNNLKRNDNKGFIEGNWTFPLFNSKNTFGFVQMSSGYGESLIDYDKEINRISFGISLSR
;
A
#
# COMPACT_ATOMS: atom_id res chain seq x y z
N MET A 1 -21.42 -22.05 -7.32
CA MET A 1 -20.22 -21.30 -6.93
C MET A 1 -18.94 -22.12 -6.69
N ARG A 2 -18.95 -23.44 -6.80
CA ARG A 2 -17.74 -24.29 -6.62
C ARG A 2 -16.91 -24.52 -7.89
N GLN A 3 -17.41 -24.21 -9.06
CA GLN A 3 -16.74 -24.49 -10.34
C GLN A 3 -15.82 -23.36 -10.85
N ILE A 4 -15.96 -22.13 -10.36
CA ILE A 4 -15.13 -20.99 -10.82
C ILE A 4 -13.73 -21.01 -10.19
N LYS A 5 -13.56 -21.65 -9.04
CA LYS A 5 -12.27 -21.74 -8.34
C LYS A 5 -11.21 -22.58 -9.07
N TYR A 6 -11.62 -23.50 -9.94
CA TYR A 6 -10.68 -24.40 -10.63
C TYR A 6 -10.18 -23.86 -11.97
N ILE A 7 -10.91 -22.94 -12.60
CA ILE A 7 -10.51 -22.36 -13.90
C ILE A 7 -9.38 -21.33 -13.74
N PHE A 8 -9.35 -20.60 -12.64
CA PHE A 8 -8.33 -19.58 -12.38
C PHE A 8 -6.95 -20.17 -12.05
N PHE A 9 -6.91 -21.35 -11.44
CA PHE A 9 -5.65 -22.01 -11.06
C PHE A 9 -4.98 -22.74 -12.23
N THR A 10 -5.75 -23.18 -13.22
CA THR A 10 -5.24 -23.93 -14.39
C THR A 10 -4.62 -23.02 -15.45
N PHE A 11 -5.04 -21.79 -15.60
CA PHE A 11 -4.50 -20.88 -16.63
C PHE A 11 -3.14 -20.26 -16.25
N LEU A 12 -2.89 -20.03 -14.97
CA LEU A 12 -1.57 -19.56 -14.49
C LEU A 12 -0.48 -20.63 -14.56
N MET A 13 -0.85 -21.90 -14.63
CA MET A 13 0.10 -23.02 -14.74
C MET A 13 0.59 -23.29 -16.17
N ILE A 14 -0.13 -22.88 -17.20
CA ILE A 14 0.17 -23.31 -18.58
C ILE A 14 1.30 -22.48 -19.22
N THR A 15 1.46 -21.21 -18.87
CA THR A 15 2.55 -20.37 -19.41
C THR A 15 3.88 -20.57 -18.70
N SER A 16 3.87 -20.99 -17.45
CA SER A 16 5.08 -21.38 -16.72
C SER A 16 5.61 -22.77 -17.06
N LEU A 17 4.76 -23.66 -17.57
CA LEU A 17 5.12 -25.03 -17.90
C LEU A 17 6.05 -25.14 -19.13
N ASN A 18 5.89 -24.30 -20.16
CA ASN A 18 6.73 -24.38 -21.37
C ASN A 18 8.18 -23.88 -21.12
N ALA A 19 8.38 -22.86 -20.29
CA ALA A 19 9.72 -22.37 -19.95
C ALA A 19 10.44 -23.28 -18.92
N LEU A 20 9.68 -23.98 -18.07
CA LEU A 20 10.23 -25.00 -17.17
C LEU A 20 10.65 -26.26 -17.95
N SER A 21 9.90 -26.68 -18.99
CA SER A 21 10.24 -27.83 -19.79
C SER A 21 11.59 -27.70 -20.52
N ASP A 22 11.88 -26.50 -21.05
CA ASP A 22 13.15 -26.21 -21.72
C ASP A 22 14.37 -26.23 -20.78
N ILE A 23 14.18 -25.86 -19.55
CA ILE A 23 15.25 -25.86 -18.52
C ILE A 23 15.47 -27.29 -18.02
N GLU A 24 14.40 -28.04 -17.85
CA GLU A 24 14.45 -29.44 -17.41
C GLU A 24 15.15 -30.32 -18.42
N ASP A 25 14.87 -30.13 -19.72
CA ASP A 25 15.55 -30.80 -20.82
C ASP A 25 17.05 -30.50 -20.89
N LEU A 26 17.43 -29.24 -20.65
CA LEU A 26 18.84 -28.84 -20.55
C LEU A 26 19.51 -29.45 -19.31
N TYR A 27 18.80 -29.57 -18.20
CA TYR A 27 19.31 -30.21 -17.00
C TYR A 27 19.60 -31.71 -17.21
N ILE A 28 18.66 -32.41 -17.87
CA ILE A 28 18.83 -33.83 -18.26
C ILE A 28 20.03 -34.00 -19.22
N GLN A 29 20.21 -33.08 -20.16
CA GLN A 29 21.35 -33.08 -21.07
C GLN A 29 22.68 -32.86 -20.32
N ALA A 30 22.74 -31.93 -19.37
CA ALA A 30 23.91 -31.70 -18.54
C ALA A 30 24.30 -32.98 -17.76
N GLN A 31 23.33 -33.64 -17.12
CA GLN A 31 23.55 -34.88 -16.38
C GLN A 31 24.07 -36.01 -17.26
N LYS A 32 23.57 -36.14 -18.51
CA LYS A 32 24.08 -37.12 -19.46
C LYS A 32 25.55 -36.90 -19.81
N PHE A 33 25.98 -35.65 -20.01
CA PHE A 33 27.40 -35.33 -20.24
C PHE A 33 28.27 -35.56 -19.00
N GLU A 34 27.74 -35.32 -17.81
CA GLU A 34 28.42 -35.60 -16.55
C GLU A 34 28.62 -37.12 -16.35
N ALA A 35 27.58 -37.93 -16.64
CA ALA A 35 27.63 -39.39 -16.52
C ALA A 35 28.66 -40.05 -17.45
N VAL A 36 28.97 -39.43 -18.60
CA VAL A 36 30.03 -39.92 -19.52
C VAL A 36 31.39 -39.21 -19.28
N GLY A 37 31.56 -38.51 -18.17
CA GLY A 37 32.82 -37.87 -17.82
C GLY A 37 33.14 -36.59 -18.59
N ASN A 38 32.23 -36.06 -19.38
CA ASN A 38 32.44 -34.82 -20.14
C ASN A 38 32.03 -33.57 -19.31
N TYR A 39 32.74 -33.37 -18.22
CA TYR A 39 32.47 -32.30 -17.27
C TYR A 39 32.52 -30.88 -17.87
N LYS A 40 33.34 -30.70 -18.92
CA LYS A 40 33.45 -29.40 -19.61
C LYS A 40 32.15 -29.01 -20.32
N LYS A 41 31.49 -29.97 -21.01
CA LYS A 41 30.20 -29.74 -21.65
C LYS A 41 29.08 -29.65 -20.65
N ALA A 42 29.06 -30.46 -19.60
CA ALA A 42 28.09 -30.38 -18.53
C ALA A 42 28.11 -29.00 -17.84
N MET A 43 29.32 -28.51 -17.50
CA MET A 43 29.48 -27.18 -16.87
C MET A 43 29.03 -26.04 -17.80
N GLN A 44 29.25 -26.15 -19.11
CA GLN A 44 28.76 -25.14 -20.06
C GLN A 44 27.23 -25.08 -20.06
N ILE A 45 26.54 -26.22 -20.08
CA ILE A 45 25.07 -26.29 -20.06
C ILE A 45 24.53 -25.76 -18.73
N TYR A 46 25.14 -26.09 -17.59
CA TYR A 46 24.75 -25.53 -16.29
C TYR A 46 24.91 -24.00 -16.25
N LYS A 47 25.96 -23.44 -16.86
CA LYS A 47 26.10 -21.99 -17.00
C LYS A 47 25.01 -21.38 -17.89
N ASP A 48 24.65 -22.06 -18.97
CA ASP A 48 23.58 -21.63 -19.88
C ASP A 48 22.21 -21.69 -19.18
N ILE A 49 21.94 -22.72 -18.37
CA ILE A 49 20.76 -22.82 -17.51
C ILE A 49 20.72 -21.65 -16.52
N ALA A 50 21.80 -21.40 -15.80
CA ALA A 50 21.90 -20.33 -14.84
C ALA A 50 21.72 -18.95 -15.51
N SER A 51 22.26 -18.74 -16.71
CA SER A 51 22.10 -17.51 -17.47
C SER A 51 20.69 -17.32 -18.01
N LYS A 52 20.02 -18.39 -18.49
CA LYS A 52 18.62 -18.39 -18.93
C LYS A 52 17.68 -18.13 -17.75
N GLN A 53 17.87 -18.79 -16.61
CA GLN A 53 17.10 -18.56 -15.39
C GLN A 53 17.24 -17.12 -14.87
N LYS A 54 18.46 -16.58 -14.90
CA LYS A 54 18.73 -15.19 -14.54
C LYS A 54 18.12 -14.19 -15.53
N LYS A 55 18.06 -14.55 -16.82
CA LYS A 55 17.45 -13.73 -17.88
C LYS A 55 15.93 -13.79 -17.82
N ILE A 56 15.34 -14.97 -17.59
CA ILE A 56 13.89 -15.14 -17.40
C ILE A 56 13.43 -14.35 -16.18
N ASN A 57 14.08 -14.50 -15.03
CA ASN A 57 13.73 -13.75 -13.83
C ASN A 57 13.91 -12.23 -13.97
N ARG A 58 14.91 -11.77 -14.73
CA ARG A 58 15.10 -10.34 -15.01
C ARG A 58 14.09 -9.77 -16.02
N VAL A 59 13.81 -10.51 -17.09
CA VAL A 59 12.94 -10.02 -18.18
C VAL A 59 11.50 -9.85 -17.70
N TYR A 60 10.95 -10.81 -16.95
CA TYR A 60 9.56 -10.69 -16.47
C TYR A 60 9.37 -9.59 -15.42
N ILE A 61 10.33 -9.41 -14.53
CA ILE A 61 10.26 -8.40 -13.47
C ILE A 61 10.53 -6.98 -14.02
N ASP A 62 11.47 -6.83 -14.95
CA ASP A 62 11.86 -5.52 -15.50
C ASP A 62 10.87 -4.97 -16.53
N GLU A 63 10.24 -5.81 -17.36
CA GLU A 63 9.30 -5.35 -18.39
C GLU A 63 7.97 -4.85 -17.81
N ASP A 64 7.37 -5.57 -16.88
CA ASP A 64 6.10 -5.16 -16.26
C ASP A 64 6.30 -3.94 -15.37
N LYS A 65 7.41 -3.87 -14.67
CA LYS A 65 7.80 -2.69 -13.89
C LYS A 65 8.07 -1.47 -14.78
N GLN A 66 8.77 -1.65 -15.89
CA GLN A 66 9.02 -0.56 -16.83
C GLN A 66 7.72 -0.07 -17.47
N LYS A 67 6.80 -0.95 -17.80
CA LYS A 67 5.47 -0.60 -18.32
C LYS A 67 4.63 0.15 -17.30
N GLU A 68 4.61 -0.30 -16.04
CA GLU A 68 3.90 0.42 -14.96
C GLU A 68 4.49 1.82 -14.76
N LEU A 69 5.82 1.94 -14.69
CA LEU A 69 6.50 3.23 -14.55
C LEU A 69 6.30 4.13 -15.78
N GLN A 70 6.30 3.56 -16.97
CA GLN A 70 6.06 4.30 -18.21
C GLN A 70 4.62 4.81 -18.26
N SER A 71 3.63 3.96 -17.99
CA SER A 71 2.21 4.33 -17.94
C SER A 71 1.95 5.46 -16.93
N ILE A 72 2.55 5.37 -15.74
CA ILE A 72 2.46 6.42 -14.72
C ILE A 72 3.12 7.73 -15.21
N ASN A 73 4.32 7.66 -15.79
CA ASN A 73 5.03 8.83 -16.29
C ASN A 73 4.31 9.51 -17.47
N GLU A 74 3.55 8.75 -18.26
CA GLU A 74 2.76 9.28 -19.37
C GLU A 74 1.47 9.98 -18.92
N THR A 75 1.00 9.70 -17.69
CA THR A 75 -0.23 10.28 -17.13
C THR A 75 0.01 11.49 -16.23
N ILE A 76 1.16 11.56 -15.55
CA ILE A 76 1.48 12.65 -14.62
C ILE A 76 1.93 13.90 -15.38
N ASP A 77 1.40 15.04 -14.98
CA ASP A 77 1.75 16.33 -15.58
C ASP A 77 3.21 16.71 -15.28
N THR A 78 3.84 17.37 -16.25
CA THR A 78 5.20 17.89 -16.07
C THR A 78 5.21 19.01 -15.03
N ILE A 79 6.11 18.91 -14.06
CA ILE A 79 6.35 19.91 -13.04
C ILE A 79 7.72 20.53 -13.32
N GLU A 80 7.82 21.85 -13.34
CA GLU A 80 9.04 22.58 -13.69
C GLU A 80 10.18 22.35 -12.68
N ASP A 81 9.82 22.16 -11.38
CA ASP A 81 10.80 21.92 -10.33
C ASP A 81 11.28 20.46 -10.33
N LYS A 82 12.56 20.26 -10.62
CA LYS A 82 13.19 18.92 -10.68
C LYS A 82 13.19 18.20 -9.34
N GLU A 83 13.30 18.93 -8.21
CA GLU A 83 13.28 18.31 -6.88
C GLU A 83 11.88 17.81 -6.55
N THR A 84 10.85 18.55 -6.93
CA THR A 84 9.44 18.13 -6.80
C THR A 84 9.14 16.94 -7.72
N THR A 85 9.61 16.95 -8.96
CA THR A 85 9.48 15.82 -9.89
C THR A 85 10.13 14.56 -9.32
N ALA A 86 11.36 14.67 -8.79
CA ALA A 86 12.04 13.54 -8.17
C ALA A 86 11.29 13.04 -6.91
N THR A 87 10.69 13.92 -6.14
CA THR A 87 9.86 13.58 -4.99
C THR A 87 8.59 12.83 -5.42
N ILE A 88 7.91 13.29 -6.47
CA ILE A 88 6.74 12.61 -7.03
C ILE A 88 7.14 11.22 -7.55
N GLN A 89 8.24 11.12 -8.28
CA GLN A 89 8.75 9.82 -8.75
C GLN A 89 9.08 8.88 -7.58
N GLN A 90 9.62 9.37 -6.46
CA GLN A 90 9.82 8.56 -5.25
C GLN A 90 8.51 8.10 -4.62
N ILE A 91 7.45 8.92 -4.68
CA ILE A 91 6.12 8.56 -4.18
C ILE A 91 5.51 7.45 -5.05
N ILE A 92 5.70 7.51 -6.35
CA ILE A 92 5.05 6.65 -7.33
C ILE A 92 5.87 5.38 -7.61
N ALA A 93 7.19 5.50 -7.70
CA ALA A 93 8.07 4.44 -8.17
C ALA A 93 8.92 3.84 -7.05
N SER A 94 8.91 2.53 -6.95
CA SER A 94 9.77 1.78 -6.05
C SER A 94 10.63 0.75 -6.81
N THR A 95 11.77 0.40 -6.23
CA THR A 95 12.77 -0.47 -6.86
C THR A 95 12.70 -1.94 -6.43
N PHE A 96 11.71 -2.34 -5.62
CA PHE A 96 11.56 -3.70 -5.09
C PHE A 96 10.38 -4.45 -5.72
N GLU A 97 10.40 -5.77 -5.68
CA GLU A 97 9.23 -6.61 -6.00
C GLU A 97 8.06 -6.40 -5.02
N LEU A 98 8.36 -5.97 -3.79
CA LEU A 98 7.43 -5.41 -2.84
C LEU A 98 7.65 -3.90 -2.81
N TYR A 99 6.61 -3.17 -3.14
CA TYR A 99 6.65 -1.71 -3.23
C TYR A 99 6.11 -1.09 -1.94
N PRO A 100 6.64 0.04 -1.48
CA PRO A 100 5.92 0.88 -0.53
C PRO A 100 4.54 1.22 -1.13
N TYR A 101 3.51 1.16 -0.28
CA TYR A 101 2.14 1.44 -0.74
C TYR A 101 1.61 2.74 -0.13
N GLN A 102 1.49 2.79 1.17
CA GLN A 102 1.25 4.03 1.92
C GLN A 102 2.54 4.45 2.63
N GLU A 103 2.49 5.53 3.43
CA GLU A 103 3.67 5.94 4.18
C GLU A 103 4.15 4.82 5.12
N ASN A 104 5.44 4.54 5.09
CA ASN A 104 6.10 3.65 6.05
C ASN A 104 6.85 4.51 7.06
N TYR A 105 6.41 4.52 8.31
CA TYR A 105 6.96 5.42 9.32
C TYR A 105 7.13 4.74 10.68
N LEU A 106 8.05 5.31 11.46
CA LEU A 106 8.22 5.05 12.89
C LEU A 106 8.18 6.39 13.62
N LEU A 107 7.22 6.57 14.50
CA LEU A 107 6.99 7.75 15.33
C LEU A 107 7.20 7.36 16.80
N PRO A 108 8.46 7.38 17.29
CA PRO A 108 8.75 7.03 18.68
C PRO A 108 8.00 7.91 19.67
N PHE A 109 7.81 9.16 19.34
CA PHE A 109 7.03 10.10 20.15
C PHE A 109 5.69 10.40 19.47
N SER A 110 4.61 9.88 20.04
CA SER A 110 3.25 10.11 19.62
C SER A 110 2.40 10.42 20.86
N TYR A 111 1.98 11.68 21.02
CA TYR A 111 1.33 12.19 22.22
C TYR A 111 -0.14 12.50 21.95
N ASP A 112 -1.04 11.79 22.64
CA ASP A 112 -2.48 12.10 22.68
C ASP A 112 -2.76 13.11 23.79
N MET A 113 -3.37 14.25 23.46
CA MET A 113 -3.71 15.29 24.42
C MET A 113 -4.82 14.83 25.38
N HIS A 114 -5.61 13.84 25.01
CA HIS A 114 -6.64 13.24 25.85
C HIS A 114 -6.06 12.20 26.80
N LYS A 115 -6.22 12.45 28.10
CA LYS A 115 -5.85 11.45 29.11
C LYS A 115 -6.90 10.35 29.20
N ARG A 116 -6.46 9.11 29.10
CA ARG A 116 -7.34 7.94 29.17
C ARG A 116 -6.90 7.01 30.30
N LYS A 117 -7.89 6.35 30.94
CA LYS A 117 -7.60 5.37 31.99
C LYS A 117 -6.91 4.16 31.41
N GLY A 118 -5.90 3.64 32.09
CA GLY A 118 -5.22 2.39 31.75
C GLY A 118 -4.19 2.50 30.63
N ARG A 119 -3.84 3.73 30.16
CA ARG A 119 -2.76 3.93 29.19
C ARG A 119 -2.07 5.29 29.38
N LYS A 120 -0.83 5.36 28.92
CA LYS A 120 -0.09 6.64 28.85
C LYS A 120 -0.52 7.45 27.63
N GLN A 121 -0.41 8.76 27.74
CA GLN A 121 -0.68 9.69 26.65
C GLN A 121 0.39 9.61 25.56
N THR A 122 1.62 9.21 25.93
CA THR A 122 2.73 9.02 24.99
C THR A 122 2.85 7.55 24.62
N GLU A 123 2.84 7.27 23.32
CA GLU A 123 3.06 5.95 22.76
C GLU A 123 3.97 6.04 21.53
N THR A 124 4.42 4.92 21.03
CA THR A 124 5.08 4.80 19.72
C THR A 124 4.04 4.38 18.69
N LYS A 125 3.93 5.12 17.59
CA LYS A 125 3.08 4.75 16.45
C LYS A 125 3.97 4.38 15.28
N PHE A 126 3.70 3.25 14.61
CA PHE A 126 4.40 2.93 13.38
C PHE A 126 3.47 2.28 12.36
N GLN A 127 3.84 2.42 11.11
CA GLN A 127 3.12 1.84 9.98
C GLN A 127 4.08 1.17 9.03
N ILE A 128 3.70 -0.03 8.61
CA ILE A 128 4.34 -0.76 7.51
C ILE A 128 3.27 -0.97 6.44
N SER A 129 3.55 -0.52 5.23
CA SER A 129 2.63 -0.61 4.11
C SER A 129 3.38 -1.01 2.84
N ILE A 130 2.94 -2.11 2.27
CA ILE A 130 3.54 -2.70 1.07
C ILE A 130 2.44 -3.08 0.08
N LYS A 131 2.77 -3.06 -1.19
CA LYS A 131 1.96 -3.67 -2.25
C LYS A 131 2.81 -4.56 -3.15
N LYS A 132 2.18 -5.55 -3.74
CA LYS A 132 2.75 -6.40 -4.78
C LYS A 132 1.87 -6.33 -6.02
N PRO A 133 2.38 -5.86 -7.17
CA PRO A 133 1.71 -6.05 -8.45
C PRO A 133 1.60 -7.54 -8.76
N ILE A 134 0.40 -7.99 -9.15
CA ILE A 134 0.11 -9.39 -9.49
C ILE A 134 0.13 -9.57 -10.99
N VAL A 135 -0.59 -8.68 -11.71
CA VAL A 135 -0.70 -8.72 -13.16
C VAL A 135 -0.96 -7.32 -13.71
N HIS A 136 -0.37 -7.03 -14.87
CA HIS A 136 -0.56 -5.77 -15.60
C HIS A 136 -1.28 -6.02 -16.92
N ASN A 137 -2.20 -5.12 -17.27
CA ASN A 137 -2.93 -5.09 -18.54
C ASN A 137 -3.70 -6.38 -18.87
N PHE A 138 -4.37 -6.97 -17.87
CA PHE A 138 -5.19 -8.16 -18.04
C PHE A 138 -6.48 -7.88 -18.83
N PHE A 139 -7.09 -6.71 -18.59
CA PHE A 139 -8.32 -6.27 -19.27
C PHE A 139 -8.08 -5.37 -20.48
N GLY A 140 -6.83 -5.00 -20.79
CA GLY A 140 -6.48 -4.13 -21.91
C GLY A 140 -6.72 -2.64 -21.61
N LEU A 141 -6.74 -2.23 -20.34
CA LEU A 141 -6.94 -0.86 -19.87
C LEU A 141 -5.66 -0.24 -19.30
N ASP A 142 -4.50 -0.87 -19.53
CA ASP A 142 -3.21 -0.51 -18.91
C ASP A 142 -3.24 -0.57 -17.37
N GLU A 143 -4.22 -1.30 -16.83
CA GLU A 143 -4.42 -1.45 -15.40
C GLU A 143 -3.42 -2.39 -14.77
N THR A 144 -3.21 -2.21 -13.46
CA THR A 144 -2.40 -3.12 -12.64
C THR A 144 -3.24 -3.65 -11.48
N ILE A 145 -3.36 -4.97 -11.38
CA ILE A 145 -3.97 -5.65 -10.23
C ILE A 145 -2.89 -5.83 -9.17
N ASN A 146 -3.18 -5.39 -7.96
CA ASN A 146 -2.25 -5.40 -6.85
C ASN A 146 -2.85 -6.08 -5.62
N PHE A 147 -2.00 -6.76 -4.86
CA PHE A 147 -2.27 -7.09 -3.47
C PHE A 147 -1.56 -6.06 -2.58
N GLY A 148 -2.28 -5.44 -1.67
CA GLY A 148 -1.78 -4.49 -0.68
C GLY A 148 -1.91 -5.03 0.74
N TYR A 149 -0.99 -4.63 1.58
CA TYR A 149 -1.06 -4.89 3.01
C TYR A 149 -0.52 -3.69 3.77
N THR A 150 -1.36 -3.16 4.67
CA THR A 150 -0.96 -2.08 5.58
C THR A 150 -1.21 -2.53 7.01
N HIS A 151 -0.27 -2.23 7.88
CA HIS A 151 -0.42 -2.48 9.29
C HIS A 151 0.04 -1.26 10.08
N THR A 152 -0.82 -0.78 10.97
CA THR A 152 -0.55 0.37 11.83
C THR A 152 -0.63 -0.10 13.28
N SER A 153 0.47 0.08 14.04
CA SER A 153 0.54 -0.30 15.44
C SER A 153 0.70 0.92 16.34
N PHE A 154 0.02 0.84 17.48
CA PHE A 154 0.08 1.78 18.60
C PHE A 154 0.69 1.04 19.80
N TRP A 155 1.91 1.39 20.14
CA TRP A 155 2.73 0.68 21.12
C TRP A 155 2.96 1.54 22.36
N GLN A 156 2.49 1.09 23.51
CA GLN A 156 2.71 1.74 24.80
C GLN A 156 4.15 1.53 25.30
N LEU A 157 5.15 1.85 24.45
CA LEU A 157 6.57 1.62 24.69
C LEU A 157 7.05 2.16 26.04
N TYR A 158 6.44 3.24 26.50
CA TYR A 158 6.81 3.96 27.72
C TYR A 158 6.04 3.51 28.96
N ASP A 159 5.22 2.47 28.84
CA ASP A 159 4.50 1.89 29.97
C ASP A 159 5.20 0.62 30.51
N SER A 160 4.82 0.20 31.71
CA SER A 160 5.28 -1.07 32.26
C SER A 160 4.89 -2.23 31.34
N SER A 161 5.81 -3.17 31.12
CA SER A 161 5.66 -4.29 30.16
C SER A 161 5.48 -3.90 28.70
N SER A 162 5.51 -2.61 28.36
CA SER A 162 5.47 -2.07 26.99
C SER A 162 4.48 -2.80 26.06
N PRO A 163 3.18 -2.88 26.39
CA PRO A 163 2.22 -3.64 25.57
C PRO A 163 1.88 -2.92 24.28
N PHE A 164 1.54 -3.64 23.23
CA PHE A 164 0.80 -3.08 22.13
C PHE A 164 -0.63 -2.77 22.58
N ARG A 165 -1.08 -1.55 22.35
CA ARG A 165 -2.45 -1.13 22.64
C ARG A 165 -3.41 -1.61 21.57
N GLU A 166 -2.96 -1.51 20.34
CA GLU A 166 -3.75 -1.75 19.13
C GLU A 166 -2.82 -2.02 17.95
N THR A 167 -3.24 -2.91 17.07
CA THR A 167 -2.68 -3.04 15.74
C THR A 167 -3.81 -3.22 14.75
N ASN A 168 -3.88 -2.37 13.72
CA ASN A 168 -4.86 -2.47 12.66
C ASN A 168 -4.22 -3.07 11.42
N TYR A 169 -4.78 -4.16 10.93
CA TYR A 169 -4.36 -4.93 9.77
C TYR A 169 -5.29 -4.65 8.59
N LYS A 170 -4.74 -4.30 7.43
CA LYS A 170 -5.49 -3.89 6.25
C LYS A 170 -4.98 -4.62 5.00
N PRO A 171 -5.29 -5.93 4.82
CA PRO A 171 -5.09 -6.60 3.55
C PRO A 171 -6.13 -6.11 2.54
N GLU A 172 -5.68 -5.88 1.29
CA GLU A 172 -6.55 -5.42 0.22
C GLU A 172 -6.12 -5.97 -1.15
N LEU A 173 -7.11 -6.13 -2.02
CA LEU A 173 -6.93 -6.44 -3.42
C LEU A 173 -7.52 -5.30 -4.24
N PHE A 174 -6.72 -4.71 -5.12
CA PHE A 174 -7.15 -3.54 -5.88
C PHE A 174 -6.58 -3.47 -7.28
N VAL A 175 -7.28 -2.75 -8.13
CA VAL A 175 -6.90 -2.48 -9.52
C VAL A 175 -6.65 -1.00 -9.66
N ASN A 176 -5.45 -0.62 -10.08
CA ASN A 176 -5.13 0.73 -10.50
C ASN A 176 -5.37 0.84 -12.01
N ILE A 177 -6.16 1.81 -12.43
CA ILE A 177 -6.50 2.07 -13.82
C ILE A 177 -6.00 3.48 -14.16
N PRO A 178 -4.92 3.64 -14.93
CA PRO A 178 -4.47 4.94 -15.40
C PRO A 178 -5.51 5.54 -16.35
N TYR A 179 -5.70 6.86 -16.27
CA TYR A 179 -6.65 7.58 -17.12
C TYR A 179 -6.12 8.96 -17.48
N GLY A 180 -6.58 9.43 -18.61
CA GLY A 180 -6.25 10.79 -19.06
C GLY A 180 -4.96 10.88 -19.85
N LYS A 181 -4.57 12.10 -20.13
CA LYS A 181 -3.35 12.42 -20.89
C LYS A 181 -2.51 13.41 -20.11
N LYS A 182 -1.19 13.25 -20.18
CA LYS A 182 -0.22 14.16 -19.62
C LYS A 182 -0.51 15.60 -20.06
N ASP A 183 -0.46 16.53 -19.09
CA ASP A 183 -0.66 17.97 -19.29
C ASP A 183 -1.98 18.38 -20.00
N LYS A 184 -2.95 17.45 -20.13
CA LYS A 184 -4.24 17.70 -20.82
C LYS A 184 -5.46 17.49 -19.94
N THR A 185 -5.39 16.54 -19.01
CA THR A 185 -6.51 16.21 -18.12
C THR A 185 -6.07 16.25 -16.68
N SER A 186 -6.91 16.77 -15.78
CA SER A 186 -6.64 16.75 -14.33
C SER A 186 -6.82 15.36 -13.71
N LEU A 187 -7.78 14.58 -14.21
CA LEU A 187 -7.99 13.21 -13.78
C LEU A 187 -6.88 12.31 -14.35
N LYS A 188 -6.21 11.54 -13.47
CA LYS A 188 -5.04 10.72 -13.79
C LYS A 188 -5.28 9.22 -13.66
N GLY A 189 -6.31 8.82 -12.95
CA GLY A 189 -6.61 7.41 -12.79
C GLY A 189 -7.62 7.13 -11.70
N PHE A 190 -7.88 5.84 -11.55
CA PHE A 190 -8.80 5.29 -10.57
C PHE A 190 -8.17 4.09 -9.87
N THR A 191 -8.59 3.84 -8.63
CA THR A 191 -8.38 2.58 -7.96
C THR A 191 -9.72 2.02 -7.52
N LEU A 192 -10.02 0.80 -7.90
CA LEU A 192 -11.15 0.03 -7.41
C LEU A 192 -10.60 -1.14 -6.59
N GLY A 193 -11.06 -1.32 -5.36
CA GLY A 193 -10.53 -2.37 -4.51
C GLY A 193 -11.49 -2.85 -3.45
N VAL A 194 -11.18 -4.03 -2.93
CA VAL A 194 -11.78 -4.60 -1.73
C VAL A 194 -10.74 -4.63 -0.62
N ILE A 195 -11.13 -4.19 0.56
CA ILE A 195 -10.27 -4.11 1.74
C ILE A 195 -10.95 -4.72 2.93
N HIS A 196 -10.24 -5.58 3.64
CA HIS A 196 -10.55 -5.98 4.99
C HIS A 196 -9.72 -5.15 5.96
N GLU A 197 -10.33 -4.69 7.04
CA GLU A 197 -9.59 -4.04 8.12
C GLU A 197 -10.04 -4.61 9.46
N SER A 198 -9.11 -5.09 10.27
CA SER A 198 -9.36 -5.68 11.58
C SER A 198 -8.24 -5.36 12.56
N ASN A 199 -8.54 -5.44 13.84
CA ASN A 199 -7.52 -5.30 14.89
C ASN A 199 -6.94 -6.63 15.36
N GLY A 200 -7.45 -7.76 14.91
CA GLY A 200 -6.96 -9.09 15.30
C GLY A 200 -7.23 -9.49 16.75
N GLU A 201 -8.03 -8.72 17.47
CA GLU A 201 -8.46 -9.03 18.82
C GLU A 201 -9.67 -9.97 18.80
N ALA A 202 -10.00 -10.55 19.95
CA ALA A 202 -11.12 -11.47 20.14
C ALA A 202 -12.20 -10.86 21.03
N GLU A 203 -13.40 -11.44 20.98
CA GLU A 203 -14.53 -11.13 21.86
C GLU A 203 -14.90 -9.63 21.86
N GLU A 204 -15.10 -9.05 23.02
CA GLU A 204 -15.53 -7.65 23.18
C GLU A 204 -14.56 -6.60 22.58
N LYS A 205 -13.29 -6.99 22.37
CA LYS A 205 -12.28 -6.12 21.76
C LYS A 205 -12.17 -6.27 20.27
N SER A 206 -12.80 -7.29 19.69
CA SER A 206 -12.78 -7.49 18.24
C SER A 206 -13.37 -6.29 17.52
N ARG A 207 -12.69 -5.84 16.46
CA ARG A 207 -13.16 -4.80 15.55
C ARG A 207 -12.73 -5.17 14.16
N SER A 208 -13.71 -5.21 13.24
CA SER A 208 -13.42 -5.49 11.83
C SER A 208 -14.47 -4.87 10.90
N TRP A 209 -14.13 -4.68 9.66
CA TRP A 209 -15.05 -4.33 8.60
C TRP A 209 -14.48 -4.60 7.21
N ASN A 210 -15.38 -4.84 6.29
CA ASN A 210 -15.09 -5.14 4.91
C ASN A 210 -15.69 -4.06 4.00
N ARG A 211 -14.93 -3.57 3.00
CA ARG A 211 -15.35 -2.49 2.12
C ARG A 211 -15.00 -2.78 0.67
N LEU A 212 -15.91 -2.40 -0.22
CA LEU A 212 -15.59 -2.08 -1.60
C LEU A 212 -15.31 -0.58 -1.67
N TYR A 213 -14.26 -0.14 -2.35
CA TYR A 213 -13.95 1.27 -2.49
C TYR A 213 -13.58 1.67 -3.91
N LEU A 214 -13.85 2.93 -4.23
CA LEU A 214 -13.39 3.63 -5.41
C LEU A 214 -12.60 4.87 -4.99
N GLU A 215 -11.41 5.01 -5.54
CA GLU A 215 -10.54 6.15 -5.34
C GLU A 215 -10.20 6.77 -6.70
N SER A 216 -10.14 8.09 -6.78
CA SER A 216 -9.82 8.82 -8.01
C SER A 216 -8.65 9.76 -7.77
N TYR A 217 -7.79 9.93 -8.78
CA TYR A 217 -6.58 10.73 -8.66
C TYR A 217 -6.68 11.95 -9.58
N PHE A 218 -6.67 13.15 -8.99
CA PHE A 218 -6.63 14.39 -9.73
C PHE A 218 -5.32 15.11 -9.45
N GLN A 219 -4.69 15.62 -10.51
CA GLN A 219 -3.50 16.47 -10.43
C GLN A 219 -3.82 17.89 -10.90
N LEU A 220 -3.50 18.88 -10.05
CA LEU A 220 -3.65 20.31 -10.30
C LEU A 220 -2.30 20.99 -10.01
N GLY A 221 -1.40 20.99 -11.01
CA GLY A 221 -0.01 21.36 -10.79
C GLY A 221 0.67 20.43 -9.78
N ASN A 222 1.17 20.99 -8.69
CA ASN A 222 1.79 20.21 -7.61
C ASN A 222 0.78 19.58 -6.64
N LEU A 223 -0.50 19.96 -6.70
CA LEU A 223 -1.52 19.46 -5.81
C LEU A 223 -2.18 18.22 -6.38
N PHE A 224 -2.19 17.14 -5.59
CA PHE A 224 -2.98 15.94 -5.86
C PHE A 224 -4.21 15.94 -4.94
N LEU A 225 -5.37 15.71 -5.54
CA LEU A 225 -6.65 15.51 -4.85
C LEU A 225 -7.07 14.07 -5.05
N ILE A 226 -7.28 13.36 -3.97
CA ILE A 226 -7.55 11.91 -3.99
C ILE A 226 -8.83 11.65 -3.18
N PRO A 227 -10.03 11.86 -3.75
CA PRO A 227 -11.27 11.45 -3.13
C PRO A 227 -11.41 9.93 -3.18
N LYS A 228 -11.83 9.36 -2.06
CA LYS A 228 -12.13 7.94 -1.88
C LYS A 228 -13.51 7.79 -1.29
N VAL A 229 -14.31 6.92 -1.88
CA VAL A 229 -15.63 6.53 -1.38
C VAL A 229 -15.68 5.04 -1.19
N TRP A 230 -16.49 4.58 -0.23
CA TRP A 230 -16.60 3.15 0.03
C TRP A 230 -18.02 2.75 0.39
N HIS A 231 -18.29 1.48 0.16
CA HIS A 231 -19.46 0.76 0.62
C HIS A 231 -18.99 -0.32 1.61
N ARG A 232 -19.48 -0.26 2.85
CA ARG A 232 -19.27 -1.32 3.85
C ARG A 232 -20.14 -2.51 3.49
N PHE A 233 -19.55 -3.72 3.44
CA PHE A 233 -20.34 -4.93 3.34
C PHE A 233 -21.10 -5.15 4.64
N HIS A 234 -22.36 -5.50 4.50
CA HIS A 234 -23.22 -5.82 5.64
C HIS A 234 -22.75 -7.11 6.29
N GLU A 235 -22.72 -7.11 7.60
CA GLU A 235 -22.44 -8.27 8.45
C GLU A 235 -23.72 -8.58 9.25
N ASP A 236 -23.93 -9.83 9.61
CA ASP A 236 -25.11 -10.21 10.41
C ASP A 236 -25.01 -9.57 11.80
N GLU A 237 -26.13 -9.09 12.34
CA GLU A 237 -26.18 -8.36 13.63
C GLU A 237 -25.54 -9.12 14.79
N GLU A 238 -25.57 -10.46 14.77
CA GLU A 238 -24.96 -11.32 15.79
C GLU A 238 -23.43 -11.40 15.68
N SER A 239 -22.84 -11.04 14.54
CA SER A 239 -21.41 -11.13 14.21
C SER A 239 -20.75 -9.78 13.96
N ASP A 240 -21.51 -8.68 13.91
CA ASP A 240 -20.98 -7.34 13.68
C ASP A 240 -20.37 -6.77 14.97
N ASP A 241 -19.04 -6.78 15.05
CA ASP A 241 -18.28 -6.29 16.21
C ASP A 241 -18.39 -4.77 16.42
N ASN A 242 -18.85 -4.03 15.42
CA ASN A 242 -18.87 -2.56 15.43
C ASN A 242 -19.97 -1.99 14.51
N PRO A 243 -21.26 -2.21 14.84
CA PRO A 243 -22.39 -1.85 13.98
C PRO A 243 -22.53 -0.36 13.71
N ASP A 244 -22.07 0.49 14.61
CA ASP A 244 -22.11 1.95 14.53
C ASP A 244 -20.84 2.57 13.92
N LEU A 245 -19.87 1.78 13.45
CA LEU A 245 -18.59 2.24 12.91
C LEU A 245 -18.77 3.31 11.81
N ILE A 246 -19.77 3.15 10.95
CA ILE A 246 -20.08 4.10 9.87
C ILE A 246 -20.51 5.47 10.41
N ASP A 247 -21.03 5.54 11.63
CA ASP A 247 -21.39 6.80 12.26
C ASP A 247 -20.20 7.68 12.58
N TYR A 248 -19.02 7.07 12.69
CA TYR A 248 -17.73 7.75 12.90
C TYR A 248 -16.88 7.85 11.63
N MET A 249 -16.87 6.78 10.83
CA MET A 249 -16.01 6.68 9.65
C MET A 249 -16.62 7.30 8.39
N GLY A 250 -17.97 7.42 8.34
CA GLY A 250 -18.68 7.88 7.14
C GLY A 250 -18.50 6.96 5.94
N TYR A 251 -18.68 7.52 4.74
CA TYR A 251 -18.71 6.77 3.47
C TYR A 251 -17.58 7.17 2.52
N GLY A 252 -16.61 7.98 2.99
CA GLY A 252 -15.50 8.42 2.16
C GLY A 252 -14.54 9.34 2.89
N ASP A 253 -13.42 9.60 2.24
CA ASP A 253 -12.42 10.58 2.63
C ASP A 253 -11.88 11.35 1.43
N LEU A 254 -11.15 12.41 1.72
CA LEU A 254 -10.41 13.20 0.75
C LEU A 254 -8.97 13.32 1.23
N THR A 255 -8.05 12.81 0.45
CA THR A 255 -6.62 13.02 0.66
C THR A 255 -6.09 14.10 -0.28
N LEU A 256 -5.36 15.05 0.28
CA LEU A 256 -4.63 16.11 -0.42
C LEU A 256 -3.15 15.83 -0.27
N VAL A 257 -2.39 15.82 -1.37
CA VAL A 257 -0.92 15.68 -1.33
C VAL A 257 -0.29 16.84 -2.09
N TYR A 258 0.62 17.56 -1.42
CA TYR A 258 1.33 18.69 -2.01
C TYR A 258 2.85 18.52 -1.85
N PRO A 259 3.54 17.97 -2.85
CA PRO A 259 5.00 17.97 -2.91
C PRO A 259 5.52 19.38 -3.19
N TYR A 260 6.49 19.80 -2.40
CA TYR A 260 7.20 21.08 -2.60
C TYR A 260 8.69 20.89 -2.36
N LYS A 261 9.49 20.93 -3.43
CA LYS A 261 10.92 20.61 -3.39
C LYS A 261 11.14 19.24 -2.73
N LYS A 262 11.89 19.20 -1.63
CA LYS A 262 12.17 17.98 -0.85
C LYS A 262 11.17 17.72 0.27
N HIS A 263 10.09 18.50 0.34
CA HIS A 263 9.03 18.36 1.36
C HIS A 263 7.78 17.75 0.73
N THR A 264 7.03 17.00 1.52
CA THR A 264 5.68 16.56 1.14
C THR A 264 4.74 16.92 2.29
N PHE A 265 3.63 17.55 1.94
CA PHE A 265 2.52 17.81 2.85
C PHE A 265 1.34 16.95 2.40
N LYS A 266 0.77 16.19 3.32
CA LYS A 266 -0.42 15.38 3.06
C LYS A 266 -1.46 15.72 4.12
N VAL A 267 -2.71 15.85 3.69
CA VAL A 267 -3.84 16.05 4.59
C VAL A 267 -4.92 15.05 4.21
N LEU A 268 -5.39 14.27 5.17
CA LEU A 268 -6.55 13.41 5.04
C LEU A 268 -7.71 14.05 5.79
N LEU A 269 -8.84 14.14 5.13
CA LEU A 269 -10.10 14.66 5.64
C LEU A 269 -11.17 13.59 5.52
N ARG A 270 -11.81 13.25 6.61
CA ARG A 270 -12.93 12.32 6.65
C ARG A 270 -14.07 12.91 7.48
N ASN A 271 -15.31 12.69 7.07
CA ASN A 271 -16.48 13.18 7.78
C ASN A 271 -17.69 12.27 7.50
N ASN A 272 -18.52 12.01 8.50
CA ASN A 272 -19.72 11.20 8.35
C ASN A 272 -20.88 11.94 7.67
N LEU A 273 -20.75 13.27 7.45
CA LEU A 273 -21.72 14.16 6.82
C LEU A 273 -23.11 14.19 7.49
N LYS A 274 -23.23 13.72 8.74
CA LYS A 274 -24.46 13.79 9.52
C LYS A 274 -24.64 15.21 10.07
N ARG A 275 -25.84 15.77 9.91
CA ARG A 275 -26.10 17.15 10.35
C ARG A 275 -26.16 17.29 11.88
N ASN A 276 -26.78 16.32 12.56
CA ASN A 276 -27.05 16.41 14.00
C ASN A 276 -26.01 15.69 14.88
N ASP A 277 -25.25 14.77 14.31
CA ASP A 277 -24.17 14.03 15.00
C ASP A 277 -22.95 13.94 14.09
N ASN A 278 -22.36 15.11 13.82
CA ASN A 278 -21.24 15.24 12.93
C ASN A 278 -19.96 14.72 13.59
N LYS A 279 -19.35 13.70 12.99
CA LYS A 279 -18.07 13.15 13.37
C LYS A 279 -17.10 13.33 12.20
N GLY A 280 -15.90 13.80 12.51
CA GLY A 280 -14.88 13.98 11.49
C GLY A 280 -13.52 13.54 11.98
N PHE A 281 -12.59 13.47 11.05
CA PHE A 281 -11.19 13.19 11.28
C PHE A 281 -10.33 14.00 10.32
N ILE A 282 -9.30 14.61 10.83
CA ILE A 282 -8.25 15.26 10.05
C ILE A 282 -6.91 14.71 10.46
N GLU A 283 -6.09 14.35 9.48
CA GLU A 283 -4.68 14.00 9.69
C GLU A 283 -3.81 14.82 8.75
N GLY A 284 -2.81 15.50 9.28
CA GLY A 284 -1.81 16.25 8.54
C GLY A 284 -0.44 15.60 8.71
N ASN A 285 0.22 15.29 7.60
CA ASN A 285 1.54 14.68 7.54
C ASN A 285 2.51 15.62 6.85
N TRP A 286 3.68 15.80 7.42
CA TRP A 286 4.78 16.55 6.83
C TRP A 286 6.04 15.72 6.83
N THR A 287 6.56 15.40 5.62
CA THR A 287 7.87 14.79 5.44
C THR A 287 8.87 15.83 4.96
N PHE A 288 10.07 15.77 5.51
CA PHE A 288 11.16 16.69 5.18
C PHE A 288 12.49 15.97 5.11
N PRO A 289 13.49 16.53 4.41
CA PRO A 289 14.81 15.91 4.31
C PRO A 289 15.42 15.70 5.69
N LEU A 290 15.94 14.50 5.94
CA LEU A 290 16.68 14.18 7.15
C LEU A 290 18.14 13.94 6.79
N PHE A 291 19.04 14.82 7.22
CA PHE A 291 20.45 14.81 6.83
C PHE A 291 20.62 14.78 5.31
N ASN A 292 21.53 13.97 4.78
CA ASN A 292 21.72 13.75 3.36
C ASN A 292 21.09 12.41 2.88
N SER A 293 20.14 11.85 3.65
CA SER A 293 19.49 10.61 3.27
C SER A 293 18.59 10.79 2.05
N LYS A 294 18.62 9.81 1.14
CA LYS A 294 17.72 9.74 -0.04
C LYS A 294 16.43 8.98 0.28
N ASN A 295 16.45 8.10 1.29
CA ASN A 295 15.38 7.12 1.54
C ASN A 295 14.83 7.20 2.98
N THR A 296 15.27 8.19 3.78
CA THR A 296 14.77 8.42 5.14
C THR A 296 14.50 9.89 5.33
N PHE A 297 13.34 10.20 5.83
CA PHE A 297 12.82 11.55 5.95
C PHE A 297 12.42 11.81 7.41
N GLY A 298 12.57 13.03 7.86
CA GLY A 298 11.91 13.48 9.08
C GLY A 298 10.40 13.49 8.85
N PHE A 299 9.63 13.11 9.86
CA PHE A 299 8.18 12.97 9.75
C PHE A 299 7.48 13.58 10.96
N VAL A 300 6.53 14.45 10.69
CA VAL A 300 5.61 15.03 11.68
C VAL A 300 4.19 14.65 11.26
N GLN A 301 3.42 14.11 12.18
CA GLN A 301 2.01 13.81 12.00
C GLN A 301 1.18 14.50 13.07
N MET A 302 0.08 15.11 12.67
CA MET A 302 -0.93 15.68 13.55
C MET A 302 -2.28 15.10 13.18
N SER A 303 -3.04 14.61 14.15
CA SER A 303 -4.37 14.06 13.91
C SER A 303 -5.36 14.53 14.96
N SER A 304 -6.61 14.73 14.54
CA SER A 304 -7.71 15.16 15.39
C SER A 304 -9.02 14.55 14.90
N GLY A 305 -9.86 14.09 15.82
CA GLY A 305 -11.18 13.54 15.52
C GLY A 305 -11.31 12.06 15.84
N TYR A 306 -12.14 11.35 15.09
CA TYR A 306 -12.59 9.98 15.37
C TYR A 306 -12.03 8.98 14.37
N GLY A 307 -11.87 7.71 14.80
CA GLY A 307 -11.48 6.63 13.91
C GLY A 307 -10.00 6.62 13.51
N GLU A 308 -9.10 7.04 14.40
CA GLU A 308 -7.65 6.86 14.19
C GLU A 308 -7.24 5.40 14.31
N SER A 309 -7.87 4.65 15.21
CA SER A 309 -7.68 3.20 15.39
C SER A 309 -9.02 2.50 15.57
N LEU A 310 -9.09 1.22 15.27
CA LEU A 310 -10.35 0.48 15.33
C LEU A 310 -10.88 0.34 16.76
N ILE A 311 -10.03 0.04 17.75
CA ILE A 311 -10.48 -0.14 19.15
C ILE A 311 -11.05 1.15 19.75
N ASP A 312 -10.61 2.30 19.27
CA ASP A 312 -11.02 3.62 19.75
C ASP A 312 -11.72 4.43 18.64
N TYR A 313 -12.39 3.78 17.67
CA TYR A 313 -13.03 4.48 16.55
C TYR A 313 -14.10 5.50 17.01
N ASP A 314 -14.72 5.22 18.15
CA ASP A 314 -15.75 6.02 18.80
C ASP A 314 -15.19 7.11 19.74
N LYS A 315 -13.88 7.21 19.86
CA LYS A 315 -13.22 8.16 20.77
C LYS A 315 -12.49 9.24 20.00
N GLU A 316 -12.78 10.49 20.36
CA GLU A 316 -12.04 11.64 19.82
C GLU A 316 -10.60 11.63 20.30
N ILE A 317 -9.67 11.86 19.39
CA ILE A 317 -8.25 12.03 19.68
C ILE A 317 -7.77 13.41 19.24
N ASN A 318 -6.72 13.90 19.90
CA ASN A 318 -5.91 15.06 19.46
C ASN A 318 -4.45 14.66 19.65
N ARG A 319 -3.77 14.36 18.57
CA ARG A 319 -2.45 13.74 18.61
C ARG A 319 -1.43 14.53 17.82
N ILE A 320 -0.22 14.61 18.37
CA ILE A 320 0.97 15.07 17.66
C ILE A 320 2.06 14.00 17.76
N SER A 321 2.72 13.73 16.65
CA SER A 321 3.72 12.66 16.56
C SER A 321 4.95 13.11 15.77
N PHE A 322 6.12 12.61 16.17
CA PHE A 322 7.40 12.93 15.57
C PHE A 322 8.23 11.67 15.37
N GLY A 323 8.92 11.59 14.26
CA GLY A 323 9.82 10.49 13.97
C GLY A 323 10.38 10.54 12.56
N ILE A 324 10.45 9.37 11.96
CA ILE A 324 11.01 9.19 10.62
C ILE A 324 10.02 8.48 9.71
N SER A 325 10.12 8.79 8.42
CA SER A 325 9.46 8.04 7.34
C SER A 325 10.49 7.39 6.44
N LEU A 326 10.21 6.15 6.02
CA LEU A 326 11.03 5.34 5.11
C LEU A 326 10.48 5.36 3.68
N SER A 327 9.31 5.95 3.48
CA SER A 327 8.67 6.19 2.17
C SER A 327 7.85 7.48 2.22
N ARG A 328 7.50 8.02 1.05
CA ARG A 328 6.69 9.23 0.90
C ARG A 328 5.42 8.93 0.16
#